data_1b3b3601ce7b9be32349747d6e5d3916
#
_entry.id   1b3b3601ce7b9be32349747d6e5d3916
#
_cell.length_a   1.000
_cell.length_b   1.000
_cell.length_c   1.000
_cell.angle_alpha   90.00
_cell.angle_beta   90.00
_cell.angle_gamma   90.00
#
_symmetry.space_group_name_H-M   'P 1'
#
loop_
_entity.id
_entity.type
_entity.pdbx_description
1 polymer ?
#
loop_
_entity_poly.entity_id
_entity_poly.type
_entity_poly.pdbx_seq_one_letter_code
_entity_poly.pdbx_strand_id
1 'polypeptide(L)'
;MDHEARVKRVRESLAATNAEALLVTDLANVRYLTGFSGSNGQVLITESAAVFMSDSRYAARAADMVQGAEVLIYPHRMSDALKERLGGVSMLGIEAANLSVASLESLTGRLGGVEIVPTKSVVENLRRTKDQEEAALLREAIRIGDESFSWVLQRLVEGASERQVALDLEVHLRSSGAEAVAFEPIVGSGPLSAHIHHTPSERVLQRGDIVLMDFGCRYEGYCSDLTRTVVVGAASDEQREIYELVLSAQAKGIAAAKAGAGTEDVDMAARRVIEQGGHGDKFTHSLGHGVGLHIHEAPRLGKSPEEDLDVGALKAQDVVTIEPGVYLNGKFGIRIEDCVLVTEQGCEVLGSAPKDHLLEV
;
A
#
# COMPACT_ATOMS: atom_id res chain seq x y z
N MET A 1 -1.68 16.64 -11.11
CA MET A 1 -1.40 15.33 -11.76
C MET A 1 -1.82 15.36 -13.22
N ASP A 2 -1.02 14.81 -14.13
CA ASP A 2 -1.33 14.78 -15.57
C ASP A 2 -2.08 13.48 -15.93
N HIS A 3 -3.40 13.51 -15.83
CA HIS A 3 -4.27 12.36 -16.11
C HIS A 3 -4.29 12.00 -17.61
N GLU A 4 -4.14 12.96 -18.51
CA GLU A 4 -4.08 12.71 -19.95
C GLU A 4 -2.81 11.91 -20.32
N ALA A 5 -1.66 12.29 -19.75
CA ALA A 5 -0.42 11.54 -19.92
C ALA A 5 -0.53 10.11 -19.36
N ARG A 6 -1.23 9.92 -18.23
CA ARG A 6 -1.46 8.59 -17.65
C ARG A 6 -2.32 7.71 -18.57
N VAL A 7 -3.41 8.24 -19.12
CA VAL A 7 -4.25 7.55 -20.11
C VAL A 7 -3.44 7.18 -21.36
N LYS A 8 -2.60 8.09 -21.84
CA LYS A 8 -1.71 7.81 -22.98
C LYS A 8 -0.77 6.64 -22.71
N ARG A 9 -0.16 6.60 -21.52
CA ARG A 9 0.73 5.49 -21.12
C ARG A 9 -0.02 4.15 -21.03
N VAL A 10 -1.30 4.14 -20.60
CA VAL A 10 -2.12 2.92 -20.66
C VAL A 10 -2.30 2.45 -22.09
N ARG A 11 -2.60 3.33 -23.05
CA ARG A 11 -2.71 2.96 -24.48
C ARG A 11 -1.41 2.36 -25.02
N GLU A 12 -0.27 2.94 -24.65
CA GLU A 12 1.04 2.40 -25.03
C GLU A 12 1.26 0.99 -24.44
N SER A 13 0.83 0.76 -23.20
CA SER A 13 0.92 -0.54 -22.52
C SER A 13 -0.02 -1.58 -23.11
N LEU A 14 -1.19 -1.18 -23.62
CA LEU A 14 -2.13 -2.09 -24.29
C LEU A 14 -1.55 -2.73 -25.55
N ALA A 15 -0.65 -2.05 -26.26
CA ALA A 15 0.03 -2.60 -27.42
C ALA A 15 0.82 -3.88 -27.13
N ALA A 16 1.19 -4.14 -25.88
CA ALA A 16 1.84 -5.37 -25.44
C ALA A 16 0.85 -6.48 -25.03
N THR A 17 -0.45 -6.20 -25.09
CA THR A 17 -1.53 -7.15 -24.81
C THR A 17 -2.28 -7.51 -26.10
N ASN A 18 -3.15 -8.52 -26.04
CA ASN A 18 -4.04 -8.83 -27.16
C ASN A 18 -5.34 -7.99 -27.14
N ALA A 19 -5.44 -6.98 -26.27
CA ALA A 19 -6.65 -6.18 -26.12
C ALA A 19 -6.58 -4.89 -26.98
N GLU A 20 -7.69 -4.54 -27.61
CA GLU A 20 -7.86 -3.31 -28.40
C GLU A 20 -8.36 -2.13 -27.52
N ALA A 21 -8.97 -2.44 -26.38
CA ALA A 21 -9.45 -1.50 -25.39
C ALA A 21 -9.28 -2.09 -23.99
N LEU A 22 -9.28 -1.25 -22.95
CA LEU A 22 -9.23 -1.67 -21.54
C LEU A 22 -10.43 -1.10 -20.78
N LEU A 23 -11.14 -1.97 -20.06
CA LEU A 23 -12.11 -1.58 -19.06
C LEU A 23 -11.42 -1.62 -17.69
N VAL A 24 -11.23 -0.45 -17.11
CA VAL A 24 -10.67 -0.27 -15.75
C VAL A 24 -11.82 -0.19 -14.75
N THR A 25 -11.79 -1.04 -13.74
CA THR A 25 -12.84 -1.19 -12.71
C THR A 25 -12.31 -1.08 -11.29
N ASP A 26 -10.99 -1.27 -11.06
CA ASP A 26 -10.35 -0.99 -9.79
C ASP A 26 -10.42 0.51 -9.49
N LEU A 27 -11.00 0.87 -8.33
CA LEU A 27 -11.23 2.28 -7.98
C LEU A 27 -9.93 3.05 -7.73
N ALA A 28 -8.86 2.41 -7.32
CA ALA A 28 -7.55 3.05 -7.23
C ALA A 28 -6.99 3.35 -8.63
N ASN A 29 -7.17 2.44 -9.59
CA ASN A 29 -6.81 2.66 -10.99
C ASN A 29 -7.68 3.74 -11.65
N VAL A 30 -8.98 3.74 -11.35
CA VAL A 30 -9.89 4.82 -11.78
C VAL A 30 -9.41 6.17 -11.23
N ARG A 31 -9.10 6.25 -9.92
CA ARG A 31 -8.57 7.48 -9.30
C ARG A 31 -7.25 7.91 -9.92
N TYR A 32 -6.33 6.98 -10.15
CA TYR A 32 -5.05 7.25 -10.82
C TYR A 32 -5.24 7.89 -12.19
N LEU A 33 -6.18 7.38 -12.96
CA LEU A 33 -6.42 7.79 -14.35
C LEU A 33 -7.25 9.06 -14.47
N THR A 34 -8.10 9.39 -13.47
CA THR A 34 -9.11 10.45 -13.62
C THR A 34 -9.22 11.41 -12.46
N GLY A 35 -8.59 11.13 -11.32
CA GLY A 35 -8.77 11.88 -10.07
C GLY A 35 -10.05 11.54 -9.31
N PHE A 36 -10.97 10.76 -9.88
CA PHE A 36 -12.25 10.42 -9.25
C PHE A 36 -12.08 9.50 -8.05
N SER A 37 -12.66 9.87 -6.91
CA SER A 37 -12.57 9.16 -5.62
C SER A 37 -13.90 8.62 -5.10
N GLY A 38 -14.91 8.46 -5.96
CA GLY A 38 -16.21 7.86 -5.57
C GLY A 38 -16.15 6.33 -5.51
N SER A 39 -17.18 5.72 -4.92
CA SER A 39 -17.27 4.26 -4.74
C SER A 39 -17.90 3.52 -5.95
N ASN A 40 -18.24 4.22 -7.04
CA ASN A 40 -18.68 3.62 -8.30
C ASN A 40 -18.19 4.45 -9.49
N GLY A 41 -17.26 3.89 -10.24
CA GLY A 41 -16.70 4.48 -11.45
C GLY A 41 -15.93 3.44 -12.23
N GLN A 42 -15.97 3.52 -13.55
CA GLN A 42 -15.20 2.69 -14.47
C GLN A 42 -14.60 3.60 -15.54
N VAL A 43 -13.48 3.19 -16.11
CA VAL A 43 -12.89 3.90 -17.25
C VAL A 43 -12.74 2.95 -18.42
N LEU A 44 -13.34 3.28 -19.55
CA LEU A 44 -13.06 2.63 -20.83
C LEU A 44 -11.96 3.42 -21.54
N ILE A 45 -10.86 2.76 -21.87
CA ILE A 45 -9.78 3.33 -22.66
C ILE A 45 -9.73 2.58 -23.99
N THR A 46 -9.95 3.30 -25.08
CA THR A 46 -9.78 2.81 -26.46
C THR A 46 -8.58 3.52 -27.11
N GLU A 47 -8.26 3.17 -28.34
CA GLU A 47 -7.23 3.87 -29.13
C GLU A 47 -7.45 5.40 -29.16
N SER A 48 -8.70 5.84 -29.36
CA SER A 48 -9.04 7.25 -29.60
C SER A 48 -9.72 7.96 -28.43
N ALA A 49 -10.30 7.24 -27.48
CA ALA A 49 -11.09 7.81 -26.39
C ALA A 49 -10.71 7.28 -25.00
N ALA A 50 -10.95 8.09 -23.97
CA ALA A 50 -11.05 7.67 -22.59
C ALA A 50 -12.41 8.14 -22.06
N VAL A 51 -13.21 7.21 -21.54
CA VAL A 51 -14.58 7.48 -21.09
C VAL A 51 -14.70 7.00 -19.64
N PHE A 52 -14.88 7.94 -18.73
CA PHE A 52 -15.29 7.65 -17.35
C PHE A 52 -16.78 7.39 -17.30
N MET A 53 -17.20 6.29 -16.73
CA MET A 53 -18.60 5.87 -16.63
C MET A 53 -19.02 5.73 -15.17
N SER A 54 -20.16 6.34 -14.81
CA SER A 54 -20.75 6.18 -13.48
C SER A 54 -22.28 6.33 -13.54
N ASP A 55 -22.97 6.11 -12.43
CA ASP A 55 -24.41 6.32 -12.33
C ASP A 55 -24.77 7.73 -11.85
N SER A 56 -26.08 8.03 -11.86
CA SER A 56 -26.61 9.37 -11.54
C SER A 56 -26.26 9.89 -10.15
N ARG A 57 -25.95 9.02 -9.17
CA ARG A 57 -25.55 9.42 -7.81
C ARG A 57 -24.25 10.20 -7.80
N TYR A 58 -23.39 9.95 -8.81
CA TYR A 58 -22.07 10.56 -8.93
C TYR A 58 -21.97 11.64 -10.00
N ALA A 59 -23.09 12.01 -10.67
CA ALA A 59 -23.05 12.94 -11.80
C ALA A 59 -22.38 14.29 -11.47
N ALA A 60 -22.75 14.92 -10.37
CA ALA A 60 -22.14 16.20 -9.94
C ALA A 60 -20.65 15.99 -9.58
N ARG A 61 -20.36 14.99 -8.76
CA ARG A 61 -18.98 14.71 -8.31
C ARG A 61 -18.05 14.35 -9.48
N ALA A 62 -18.55 13.59 -10.46
CA ALA A 62 -17.78 13.26 -11.66
C ALA A 62 -17.49 14.49 -12.52
N ALA A 63 -18.47 15.40 -12.66
CA ALA A 63 -18.27 16.64 -13.40
C ALA A 63 -17.20 17.55 -12.77
N ASP A 64 -17.08 17.53 -11.43
CA ASP A 64 -16.11 18.36 -10.69
C ASP A 64 -14.71 17.72 -10.66
N MET A 65 -14.62 16.40 -10.61
CA MET A 65 -13.36 15.71 -10.30
C MET A 65 -12.67 15.07 -11.50
N VAL A 66 -13.45 14.56 -12.48
CA VAL A 66 -12.86 13.77 -13.57
C VAL A 66 -12.05 14.64 -14.51
N GLN A 67 -10.82 14.23 -14.73
CA GLN A 67 -9.88 14.84 -15.68
C GLN A 67 -9.34 13.76 -16.64
N GLY A 68 -8.95 14.15 -17.83
CA GLY A 68 -8.34 13.25 -18.83
C GLY A 68 -9.30 12.23 -19.46
N ALA A 69 -10.59 12.29 -19.18
CA ALA A 69 -11.61 11.42 -19.73
C ALA A 69 -12.96 12.13 -19.94
N GLU A 70 -13.73 11.71 -20.96
CA GLU A 70 -15.14 12.12 -21.14
C GLU A 70 -15.99 11.53 -20.00
N VAL A 71 -16.89 12.34 -19.39
CA VAL A 71 -17.81 11.85 -18.37
C VAL A 71 -19.10 11.35 -19.01
N LEU A 72 -19.44 10.09 -18.76
CA LEU A 72 -20.69 9.47 -19.19
C LEU A 72 -21.45 8.93 -17.98
N ILE A 73 -22.64 9.49 -17.75
CA ILE A 73 -23.55 9.02 -16.71
C ILE A 73 -24.58 8.10 -17.33
N TYR A 74 -24.47 6.80 -17.01
CA TYR A 74 -25.41 5.82 -17.54
C TYR A 74 -26.74 5.80 -16.74
N PRO A 75 -27.91 5.75 -17.43
CA PRO A 75 -29.21 5.83 -16.77
C PRO A 75 -29.65 4.51 -16.12
N HIS A 76 -29.16 3.37 -16.61
CA HIS A 76 -29.61 2.05 -16.15
C HIS A 76 -28.44 1.12 -15.81
N ARG A 77 -27.68 0.66 -16.82
CA ARG A 77 -26.61 -0.34 -16.67
C ARG A 77 -25.34 0.12 -17.33
N MET A 78 -24.24 -0.05 -16.65
CA MET A 78 -22.91 0.23 -17.18
C MET A 78 -22.64 -0.57 -18.47
N SER A 79 -23.04 -1.84 -18.50
CA SER A 79 -22.82 -2.70 -19.67
C SER A 79 -23.47 -2.21 -20.97
N ASP A 80 -24.61 -1.52 -20.87
CA ASP A 80 -25.32 -0.96 -22.04
C ASP A 80 -24.55 0.25 -22.58
N ALA A 81 -24.13 1.14 -21.68
CA ALA A 81 -23.29 2.29 -22.02
C ALA A 81 -21.91 1.85 -22.57
N LEU A 82 -21.32 0.82 -21.97
CA LEU A 82 -20.06 0.25 -22.43
C LEU A 82 -20.20 -0.29 -23.87
N LYS A 83 -21.26 -1.06 -24.15
CA LYS A 83 -21.53 -1.62 -25.49
C LYS A 83 -21.64 -0.54 -26.55
N GLU A 84 -22.30 0.57 -26.25
CA GLU A 84 -22.42 1.72 -27.16
C GLU A 84 -21.06 2.38 -27.45
N ARG A 85 -20.16 2.40 -26.46
CA ARG A 85 -18.85 3.05 -26.56
C ARG A 85 -17.72 2.16 -27.12
N LEU A 86 -17.94 0.87 -27.19
CA LEU A 86 -16.93 -0.06 -27.77
C LEU A 86 -16.76 0.09 -29.28
N GLY A 87 -17.81 0.50 -30.01
CA GLY A 87 -17.72 1.02 -31.36
C GLY A 87 -16.97 0.17 -32.40
N GLY A 88 -16.93 -1.13 -32.33
CA GLY A 88 -16.20 -2.00 -33.29
C GLY A 88 -14.97 -2.66 -32.67
N VAL A 89 -14.71 -2.43 -31.39
CA VAL A 89 -13.74 -3.18 -30.59
C VAL A 89 -14.16 -4.64 -30.56
N SER A 90 -13.28 -5.54 -30.96
CA SER A 90 -13.50 -6.99 -30.94
C SER A 90 -12.89 -7.68 -29.73
N MET A 91 -11.82 -7.09 -29.12
CA MET A 91 -11.11 -7.63 -27.97
C MET A 91 -11.03 -6.58 -26.84
N LEU A 92 -11.80 -6.80 -25.76
CA LEU A 92 -11.85 -5.93 -24.59
C LEU A 92 -10.99 -6.50 -23.44
N GLY A 93 -9.93 -5.82 -23.10
CA GLY A 93 -9.14 -6.09 -21.90
C GLY A 93 -9.92 -5.75 -20.62
N ILE A 94 -9.76 -6.58 -19.61
CA ILE A 94 -10.29 -6.37 -18.26
C ILE A 94 -9.19 -6.60 -17.21
N GLU A 95 -9.33 -5.98 -16.07
CA GLU A 95 -8.44 -6.19 -14.90
C GLU A 95 -8.74 -7.55 -14.25
N ALA A 96 -7.91 -8.56 -14.54
CA ALA A 96 -8.13 -9.93 -14.08
C ALA A 96 -8.11 -10.07 -12.55
N ALA A 97 -7.36 -9.20 -11.86
CA ALA A 97 -7.26 -9.22 -10.40
C ALA A 97 -8.46 -8.58 -9.68
N ASN A 98 -9.25 -7.75 -10.37
CA ASN A 98 -10.33 -6.98 -9.74
C ASN A 98 -11.73 -7.47 -10.11
N LEU A 99 -11.93 -7.98 -11.33
CA LEU A 99 -13.27 -8.36 -11.79
C LEU A 99 -13.68 -9.73 -11.23
N SER A 100 -14.81 -9.80 -10.50
CA SER A 100 -15.31 -11.08 -10.00
C SER A 100 -15.77 -11.99 -11.16
N VAL A 101 -15.76 -13.31 -10.95
CA VAL A 101 -16.25 -14.28 -11.94
C VAL A 101 -17.69 -13.99 -12.34
N ALA A 102 -18.57 -13.67 -11.39
CA ALA A 102 -19.97 -13.34 -11.66
C ALA A 102 -20.11 -12.07 -12.52
N SER A 103 -19.24 -11.06 -12.28
CA SER A 103 -19.20 -9.83 -13.09
C SER A 103 -18.69 -10.13 -14.50
N LEU A 104 -17.69 -10.98 -14.63
CA LEU A 104 -17.16 -11.44 -15.93
C LEU A 104 -18.23 -12.18 -16.73
N GLU A 105 -18.92 -13.15 -16.15
CA GLU A 105 -20.00 -13.88 -16.79
C GLU A 105 -21.13 -12.96 -17.27
N SER A 106 -21.56 -12.03 -16.40
CA SER A 106 -22.57 -11.03 -16.74
C SER A 106 -22.12 -10.12 -17.89
N LEU A 107 -20.87 -9.66 -17.86
CA LEU A 107 -20.30 -8.81 -18.90
C LEU A 107 -20.22 -9.54 -20.24
N THR A 108 -19.68 -10.76 -20.26
CA THR A 108 -19.58 -11.62 -21.45
C THR A 108 -20.94 -11.88 -22.07
N GLY A 109 -21.95 -12.21 -21.26
CA GLY A 109 -23.31 -12.45 -21.75
C GLY A 109 -24.00 -11.23 -22.37
N ARG A 110 -23.63 -10.00 -21.94
CA ARG A 110 -24.20 -8.74 -22.42
C ARG A 110 -23.48 -8.15 -23.63
N LEU A 111 -22.17 -8.34 -23.71
CA LEU A 111 -21.33 -7.79 -24.77
C LEU A 111 -21.21 -8.72 -25.99
N GLY A 112 -22.14 -9.64 -26.21
CA GLY A 112 -22.07 -10.65 -27.25
C GLY A 112 -21.40 -10.17 -28.55
N GLY A 113 -20.37 -10.90 -29.01
CA GLY A 113 -19.53 -10.53 -30.16
C GLY A 113 -18.23 -9.79 -29.79
N VAL A 114 -18.01 -9.48 -28.53
CA VAL A 114 -16.73 -8.94 -28.01
C VAL A 114 -16.04 -10.01 -27.20
N GLU A 115 -14.81 -10.33 -27.53
CA GLU A 115 -13.95 -11.23 -26.76
C GLU A 115 -13.44 -10.49 -25.51
N ILE A 116 -13.58 -11.11 -24.34
CA ILE A 116 -13.04 -10.55 -23.08
C ILE A 116 -11.65 -11.12 -22.84
N VAL A 117 -10.65 -10.26 -22.78
CA VAL A 117 -9.24 -10.61 -22.61
C VAL A 117 -8.80 -10.26 -21.18
N PRO A 118 -8.53 -11.23 -20.30
CA PRO A 118 -7.96 -10.92 -18.99
C PRO A 118 -6.57 -10.31 -19.13
N THR A 119 -6.37 -9.11 -18.59
CA THR A 119 -5.06 -8.44 -18.53
C THR A 119 -4.54 -8.41 -17.10
N LYS A 120 -3.22 -8.36 -16.95
CA LYS A 120 -2.56 -8.33 -15.63
C LYS A 120 -1.75 -7.04 -15.49
N SER A 121 -1.96 -6.35 -14.42
CA SER A 121 -1.13 -5.23 -13.91
C SER A 121 -0.85 -4.11 -14.93
N VAL A 122 -1.78 -3.82 -15.84
CA VAL A 122 -1.57 -2.80 -16.90
C VAL A 122 -1.45 -1.40 -16.27
N VAL A 123 -2.40 -1.04 -15.39
CA VAL A 123 -2.39 0.26 -14.71
C VAL A 123 -1.47 0.23 -13.48
N GLU A 124 -1.45 -0.88 -12.75
CA GLU A 124 -0.63 -1.07 -11.55
C GLU A 124 0.87 -0.89 -11.85
N ASN A 125 1.34 -1.39 -12.99
CA ASN A 125 2.73 -1.19 -13.43
C ASN A 125 3.07 0.31 -13.68
N LEU A 126 2.09 1.12 -14.06
CA LEU A 126 2.27 2.56 -14.21
C LEU A 126 2.26 3.29 -12.87
N ARG A 127 1.47 2.79 -11.89
CA ARG A 127 1.37 3.32 -10.52
C ARG A 127 2.60 3.00 -9.67
N ARG A 128 3.35 1.97 -10.06
CA ARG A 128 4.54 1.52 -9.32
C ARG A 128 5.54 2.66 -9.11
N THR A 129 5.90 3.38 -10.17
CA THR A 129 6.83 4.52 -10.09
C THR A 129 6.05 5.82 -9.91
N LYS A 130 6.30 6.51 -8.80
CA LYS A 130 5.56 7.71 -8.39
C LYS A 130 6.08 8.96 -9.11
N ASP A 131 5.19 9.79 -9.60
CA ASP A 131 5.56 11.13 -10.03
C ASP A 131 5.80 12.06 -8.81
N GLN A 132 6.23 13.30 -9.08
CA GLN A 132 6.55 14.25 -8.00
C GLN A 132 5.32 14.62 -7.15
N GLU A 133 4.13 14.72 -7.77
CA GLU A 133 2.91 15.05 -7.04
C GLU A 133 2.44 13.86 -6.19
N GLU A 134 2.54 12.62 -6.70
CA GLU A 134 2.27 11.40 -5.95
C GLU A 134 3.22 11.26 -4.75
N ALA A 135 4.52 11.51 -4.96
CA ALA A 135 5.52 11.49 -3.88
C ALA A 135 5.23 12.55 -2.81
N ALA A 136 4.73 13.73 -3.19
CA ALA A 136 4.34 14.77 -2.24
C ALA A 136 3.14 14.34 -1.38
N LEU A 137 2.14 13.67 -1.96
CA LEU A 137 0.99 13.15 -1.23
C LEU A 137 1.38 12.02 -0.27
N LEU A 138 2.28 11.13 -0.69
CA LEU A 138 2.84 10.08 0.18
C LEU A 138 3.60 10.69 1.37
N ARG A 139 4.42 11.73 1.14
CA ARG A 139 5.12 12.45 2.23
C ARG A 139 4.14 13.04 3.23
N GLU A 140 3.03 13.60 2.76
CA GLU A 140 2.02 14.17 3.65
C GLU A 140 1.29 13.08 4.45
N ALA A 141 0.93 11.95 3.83
CA ALA A 141 0.36 10.81 4.54
C ALA A 141 1.33 10.27 5.63
N ILE A 142 2.62 10.17 5.31
CA ILE A 142 3.66 9.71 6.24
C ILE A 142 3.85 10.73 7.37
N ARG A 143 3.87 12.03 7.09
CA ARG A 143 3.95 13.09 8.10
C ARG A 143 2.80 12.99 9.12
N ILE A 144 1.58 12.75 8.66
CA ILE A 144 0.43 12.52 9.54
C ILE A 144 0.66 11.28 10.42
N GLY A 145 1.23 10.21 9.87
CA GLY A 145 1.63 9.01 10.62
C GLY A 145 2.66 9.32 11.72
N ASP A 146 3.73 10.03 11.39
CA ASP A 146 4.79 10.43 12.33
C ASP A 146 4.27 11.29 13.49
N GLU A 147 3.40 12.26 13.19
CA GLU A 147 2.75 13.08 14.21
C GLU A 147 1.84 12.25 15.11
N SER A 148 1.10 11.29 14.52
CA SER A 148 0.24 10.40 15.28
C SER A 148 1.03 9.45 16.19
N PHE A 149 2.20 8.97 15.73
CA PHE A 149 3.12 8.23 16.59
C PHE A 149 3.57 9.08 17.79
N SER A 150 4.03 10.30 17.54
CA SER A 150 4.50 11.19 18.59
C SER A 150 3.39 11.51 19.61
N TRP A 151 2.16 11.65 19.15
CA TRP A 151 1.00 11.93 19.98
C TRP A 151 0.56 10.71 20.81
N VAL A 152 0.60 9.50 20.24
CA VAL A 152 0.15 8.29 20.94
C VAL A 152 1.09 7.85 22.06
N LEU A 153 2.37 8.20 22.00
CA LEU A 153 3.35 7.88 23.07
C LEU A 153 2.87 8.31 24.46
N GLN A 154 2.16 9.44 24.55
CA GLN A 154 1.61 9.94 25.83
C GLN A 154 0.40 9.14 26.34
N ARG A 155 -0.11 8.19 25.55
CA ARG A 155 -1.26 7.34 25.87
C ARG A 155 -0.90 5.90 26.15
N LEU A 156 0.37 5.55 25.94
CA LEU A 156 0.91 4.23 26.27
C LEU A 156 1.21 4.14 27.78
N VAL A 157 0.15 4.24 28.57
CA VAL A 157 0.23 4.20 30.02
C VAL A 157 -0.25 2.84 30.55
N GLU A 158 0.30 2.40 31.67
CA GLU A 158 -0.17 1.20 32.35
C GLU A 158 -1.68 1.26 32.59
N GLY A 159 -2.40 0.19 32.19
CA GLY A 159 -3.85 0.13 32.29
C GLY A 159 -4.63 0.56 31.04
N ALA A 160 -4.01 1.22 30.05
CA ALA A 160 -4.64 1.43 28.74
C ALA A 160 -4.75 0.08 28.00
N SER A 161 -5.86 -0.18 27.29
CA SER A 161 -5.97 -1.40 26.48
C SER A 161 -5.41 -1.20 25.07
N GLU A 162 -4.96 -2.31 24.44
CA GLU A 162 -4.53 -2.29 23.02
C GLU A 162 -5.60 -1.67 22.12
N ARG A 163 -6.87 -2.02 22.35
CA ARG A 163 -8.02 -1.48 21.60
C ARG A 163 -8.18 0.01 21.76
N GLN A 164 -7.99 0.52 22.98
CA GLN A 164 -8.06 1.97 23.22
C GLN A 164 -6.93 2.70 22.51
N VAL A 165 -5.71 2.19 22.54
CA VAL A 165 -4.56 2.75 21.82
C VAL A 165 -4.81 2.77 20.31
N ALA A 166 -5.32 1.68 19.75
CA ALA A 166 -5.66 1.60 18.32
C ALA A 166 -6.74 2.61 17.92
N LEU A 167 -7.80 2.75 18.72
CA LEU A 167 -8.84 3.74 18.52
C LEU A 167 -8.30 5.18 18.60
N ASP A 168 -7.46 5.45 19.58
CA ASP A 168 -6.82 6.75 19.77
C ASP A 168 -5.96 7.11 18.55
N LEU A 169 -5.19 6.16 18.00
CA LEU A 169 -4.43 6.33 16.76
C LEU A 169 -5.35 6.67 15.58
N GLU A 170 -6.42 5.89 15.35
CA GLU A 170 -7.36 6.16 14.25
C GLU A 170 -8.00 7.55 14.37
N VAL A 171 -8.45 7.92 15.56
CA VAL A 171 -9.06 9.24 15.80
C VAL A 171 -8.05 10.36 15.53
N HIS A 172 -6.80 10.19 15.96
CA HIS A 172 -5.76 11.21 15.74
C HIS A 172 -5.41 11.33 14.25
N LEU A 173 -5.20 10.22 13.53
CA LEU A 173 -4.93 10.21 12.09
C LEU A 173 -6.01 11.00 11.33
N ARG A 174 -7.30 10.70 11.59
CA ARG A 174 -8.42 11.40 10.93
C ARG A 174 -8.51 12.88 11.34
N SER A 175 -8.24 13.20 12.59
CA SER A 175 -8.27 14.59 13.08
C SER A 175 -7.10 15.42 12.52
N SER A 176 -6.02 14.77 12.09
CA SER A 176 -4.84 15.39 11.47
C SER A 176 -4.94 15.52 9.95
N GLY A 177 -6.12 15.19 9.35
CA GLY A 177 -6.40 15.42 7.93
C GLY A 177 -6.46 14.15 7.07
N ALA A 178 -6.27 12.96 7.63
CA ALA A 178 -6.42 11.72 6.88
C ALA A 178 -7.88 11.45 6.47
N GLU A 179 -8.10 10.96 5.24
CA GLU A 179 -9.42 10.52 4.76
C GLU A 179 -9.90 9.28 5.53
N ALA A 180 -8.97 8.38 5.83
CA ALA A 180 -9.21 7.11 6.51
C ALA A 180 -7.90 6.55 7.06
N VAL A 181 -7.97 5.49 7.86
CA VAL A 181 -6.83 4.59 8.06
C VAL A 181 -6.51 3.87 6.73
N ALA A 182 -5.23 3.55 6.50
CA ALA A 182 -4.80 2.77 5.33
C ALA A 182 -5.20 1.30 5.47
N PHE A 183 -5.15 0.80 6.70
CA PHE A 183 -5.56 -0.54 7.15
C PHE A 183 -5.93 -0.47 8.64
N GLU A 184 -6.54 -1.53 9.16
CA GLU A 184 -6.88 -1.63 10.59
C GLU A 184 -5.58 -1.60 11.42
N PRO A 185 -5.42 -0.63 12.35
CA PRO A 185 -4.19 -0.51 13.14
C PRO A 185 -3.90 -1.78 13.95
N ILE A 186 -2.66 -2.25 13.91
CA ILE A 186 -2.16 -3.32 14.75
C ILE A 186 -1.54 -2.69 16.01
N VAL A 187 -2.04 -3.10 17.18
CA VAL A 187 -1.44 -2.74 18.47
C VAL A 187 -1.33 -4.02 19.28
N GLY A 188 -0.14 -4.58 19.37
CA GLY A 188 0.16 -5.79 20.14
C GLY A 188 1.06 -5.49 21.30
N SER A 189 0.73 -5.99 22.52
CA SER A 189 1.48 -5.74 23.72
C SER A 189 1.99 -7.01 24.39
N GLY A 190 3.18 -6.95 25.01
CA GLY A 190 3.83 -8.09 25.64
C GLY A 190 3.87 -9.30 24.71
N PRO A 191 3.42 -10.50 25.13
CA PRO A 191 3.44 -11.69 24.27
C PRO A 191 2.64 -11.57 22.98
N LEU A 192 1.61 -10.71 22.94
CA LEU A 192 0.77 -10.51 21.74
C LEU A 192 1.47 -9.68 20.67
N SER A 193 2.50 -8.91 21.01
CA SER A 193 3.33 -8.22 20.02
C SER A 193 4.10 -9.18 19.10
N ALA A 194 4.23 -10.46 19.49
CA ALA A 194 4.80 -11.51 18.64
C ALA A 194 3.84 -12.04 17.56
N HIS A 195 2.57 -11.62 17.55
CA HIS A 195 1.61 -11.97 16.52
C HIS A 195 1.67 -10.91 15.41
N ILE A 196 2.22 -11.25 14.26
CA ILE A 196 2.53 -10.32 13.16
C ILE A 196 1.32 -9.47 12.74
N HIS A 197 0.15 -10.11 12.58
CA HIS A 197 -1.13 -9.48 12.23
C HIS A 197 -2.10 -9.53 13.42
N HIS A 198 -1.65 -9.02 14.58
CA HIS A 198 -2.47 -9.00 15.78
C HIS A 198 -3.66 -8.04 15.64
N THR A 199 -4.85 -8.50 16.06
CA THR A 199 -6.02 -7.61 16.21
C THR A 199 -6.04 -7.05 17.63
N PRO A 200 -6.06 -5.71 17.81
CA PRO A 200 -6.04 -5.09 19.13
C PRO A 200 -7.15 -5.62 20.05
N SER A 201 -6.75 -6.09 21.25
CA SER A 201 -7.61 -6.76 22.21
C SER A 201 -7.91 -5.89 23.44
N GLU A 202 -8.69 -6.43 24.40
CA GLU A 202 -8.91 -5.78 25.70
C GLU A 202 -7.71 -5.98 26.66
N ARG A 203 -6.61 -6.61 26.21
CA ARG A 203 -5.42 -6.72 27.03
C ARG A 203 -4.92 -5.31 27.42
N VAL A 204 -4.70 -5.14 28.71
CA VAL A 204 -4.16 -3.88 29.24
C VAL A 204 -2.64 -3.91 29.24
N LEU A 205 -2.03 -2.77 28.94
CA LEU A 205 -0.59 -2.56 28.96
C LEU A 205 -0.06 -2.69 30.38
N GLN A 206 1.08 -3.37 30.53
CA GLN A 206 1.77 -3.59 31.81
C GLN A 206 3.21 -3.08 31.73
N ARG A 207 3.78 -2.71 32.84
CA ARG A 207 5.22 -2.36 32.91
C ARG A 207 6.07 -3.51 32.40
N GLY A 208 7.03 -3.19 31.53
CA GLY A 208 7.91 -4.13 30.87
C GLY A 208 7.34 -4.73 29.57
N ASP A 209 6.08 -4.41 29.20
CA ASP A 209 5.54 -4.83 27.93
C ASP A 209 6.22 -4.09 26.75
N ILE A 210 6.66 -4.84 25.77
CA ILE A 210 6.86 -4.33 24.44
C ILE A 210 5.48 -4.00 23.86
N VAL A 211 5.35 -2.84 23.23
CA VAL A 211 4.18 -2.44 22.45
C VAL A 211 4.61 -2.22 21.01
N LEU A 212 4.18 -3.10 20.12
CA LEU A 212 4.34 -2.98 18.67
C LEU A 212 3.10 -2.31 18.13
N MET A 213 3.27 -1.21 17.43
CA MET A 213 2.21 -0.46 16.76
C MET A 213 2.54 -0.38 15.29
N ASP A 214 1.62 -0.86 14.44
CA ASP A 214 1.69 -0.81 12.99
C ASP A 214 0.40 -0.18 12.49
N PHE A 215 0.54 0.96 11.82
CA PHE A 215 -0.58 1.78 11.41
C PHE A 215 -0.20 2.71 10.25
N GLY A 216 -1.21 3.08 9.51
CA GLY A 216 -1.05 4.04 8.42
C GLY A 216 -2.34 4.79 8.15
N CYS A 217 -2.23 5.87 7.40
CA CYS A 217 -3.39 6.63 6.97
C CYS A 217 -3.46 6.75 5.46
N ARG A 218 -4.63 7.16 4.98
CA ARG A 218 -4.85 7.53 3.59
C ARG A 218 -5.11 9.04 3.50
N TYR A 219 -4.24 9.72 2.75
CA TYR A 219 -4.34 11.14 2.46
C TYR A 219 -4.42 11.35 0.95
N GLU A 220 -5.46 12.03 0.48
CA GLU A 220 -5.73 12.20 -0.95
C GLU A 220 -5.58 10.89 -1.76
N GLY A 221 -6.03 9.76 -1.15
CA GLY A 221 -5.97 8.41 -1.71
C GLY A 221 -4.66 7.66 -1.50
N TYR A 222 -3.57 8.32 -1.21
CA TYR A 222 -2.26 7.68 -0.99
C TYR A 222 -2.11 7.21 0.45
N CYS A 223 -1.60 5.99 0.60
CA CYS A 223 -1.42 5.33 1.89
C CYS A 223 -0.05 5.65 2.49
N SER A 224 0.01 5.80 3.82
CA SER A 224 1.25 5.66 4.58
C SER A 224 1.26 4.34 5.32
N ASP A 225 2.46 3.92 5.72
CA ASP A 225 2.74 2.72 6.47
C ASP A 225 3.87 2.96 7.47
N LEU A 226 3.66 2.59 8.73
CA LEU A 226 4.61 2.85 9.80
C LEU A 226 4.48 1.83 10.92
N THR A 227 5.55 1.08 11.17
CA THR A 227 5.66 0.29 12.42
C THR A 227 6.70 0.90 13.35
N ARG A 228 6.31 1.05 14.62
CA ARG A 228 7.20 1.38 15.73
C ARG A 228 6.96 0.45 16.91
N THR A 229 8.06 0.12 17.58
CA THR A 229 8.07 -0.68 18.81
C THR A 229 8.62 0.16 19.96
N VAL A 230 7.92 0.15 21.09
CA VAL A 230 8.32 0.83 22.32
C VAL A 230 8.17 -0.12 23.51
N VAL A 231 8.60 0.29 24.70
CA VAL A 231 8.40 -0.48 25.95
C VAL A 231 7.72 0.40 27.01
N VAL A 232 6.75 -0.17 27.74
CA VAL A 232 6.11 0.52 28.89
C VAL A 232 7.02 0.40 30.11
N GLY A 233 7.59 1.53 30.56
CA GLY A 233 8.60 1.56 31.62
C GLY A 233 9.97 1.11 31.13
N ALA A 234 10.76 0.44 31.98
CA ALA A 234 12.14 0.06 31.65
C ALA A 234 12.22 -1.19 30.79
N ALA A 235 13.03 -1.14 29.73
CA ALA A 235 13.34 -2.29 28.88
C ALA A 235 14.27 -3.29 29.59
N SER A 236 14.11 -4.58 29.30
CA SER A 236 15.10 -5.62 29.64
C SER A 236 16.26 -5.62 28.65
N ASP A 237 17.38 -6.26 29.04
CA ASP A 237 18.54 -6.40 28.16
C ASP A 237 18.17 -7.19 26.89
N GLU A 238 17.38 -8.28 27.01
CA GLU A 238 16.92 -9.06 25.86
C GLU A 238 16.09 -8.21 24.88
N GLN A 239 15.22 -7.32 25.38
CA GLN A 239 14.41 -6.44 24.54
C GLN A 239 15.29 -5.43 23.79
N ARG A 240 16.32 -4.86 24.45
CA ARG A 240 17.26 -3.94 23.82
C ARG A 240 18.08 -4.64 22.74
N GLU A 241 18.62 -5.82 23.05
CA GLU A 241 19.44 -6.61 22.11
C GLU A 241 18.64 -6.95 20.82
N ILE A 242 17.38 -7.39 20.96
CA ILE A 242 16.54 -7.71 19.81
C ILE A 242 16.14 -6.43 19.03
N TYR A 243 15.88 -5.32 19.73
CA TYR A 243 15.59 -4.05 19.07
C TYR A 243 16.78 -3.57 18.23
N GLU A 244 17.99 -3.58 18.79
CA GLU A 244 19.23 -3.20 18.08
C GLU A 244 19.50 -4.12 16.88
N LEU A 245 19.22 -5.41 17.00
CA LEU A 245 19.32 -6.36 15.90
C LEU A 245 18.38 -6.01 14.75
N VAL A 246 17.10 -5.75 15.06
CA VAL A 246 16.08 -5.37 14.07
C VAL A 246 16.40 -4.01 13.44
N LEU A 247 16.84 -3.04 14.25
CA LEU A 247 17.26 -1.71 13.75
C LEU A 247 18.45 -1.82 12.79
N SER A 248 19.45 -2.67 13.15
CA SER A 248 20.59 -2.95 12.29
C SER A 248 20.18 -3.62 10.97
N ALA A 249 19.24 -4.56 11.03
CA ALA A 249 18.69 -5.23 9.84
C ALA A 249 17.97 -4.23 8.94
N GLN A 250 17.15 -3.35 9.51
CA GLN A 250 16.45 -2.30 8.76
C GLN A 250 17.43 -1.36 8.06
N ALA A 251 18.46 -0.90 8.78
CA ALA A 251 19.50 -0.05 8.21
C ALA A 251 20.22 -0.71 7.02
N LYS A 252 20.44 -2.05 7.05
CA LYS A 252 21.03 -2.79 5.93
C LYS A 252 20.06 -2.90 4.74
N GLY A 253 18.76 -3.12 4.99
CA GLY A 253 17.73 -3.09 3.95
C GLY A 253 17.66 -1.74 3.25
N ILE A 254 17.60 -0.64 4.03
CA ILE A 254 17.61 0.73 3.51
C ILE A 254 18.87 1.00 2.66
N ALA A 255 20.05 0.61 3.16
CA ALA A 255 21.31 0.82 2.45
C ALA A 255 21.40 0.02 1.12
N ALA A 256 20.67 -1.10 1.01
CA ALA A 256 20.62 -1.92 -0.21
C ALA A 256 19.60 -1.42 -1.23
N ALA A 257 18.59 -0.64 -0.81
CA ALA A 257 17.50 -0.17 -1.65
C ALA A 257 17.97 0.96 -2.58
N LYS A 258 18.12 0.65 -3.88
CA LYS A 258 18.45 1.60 -4.95
C LYS A 258 17.92 1.09 -6.28
N ALA A 259 17.80 1.96 -7.27
CA ALA A 259 17.43 1.55 -8.63
C ALA A 259 18.39 0.49 -9.17
N GLY A 260 17.83 -0.54 -9.80
CA GLY A 260 18.57 -1.69 -10.32
C GLY A 260 18.90 -2.78 -9.28
N ALA A 261 18.70 -2.54 -7.97
CA ALA A 261 18.87 -3.60 -6.97
C ALA A 261 17.77 -4.65 -7.10
N GLY A 262 18.14 -5.94 -7.04
CA GLY A 262 17.17 -7.02 -7.01
C GLY A 262 16.32 -6.97 -5.73
N THR A 263 15.01 -7.17 -5.86
CA THR A 263 14.09 -7.12 -4.69
C THR A 263 14.43 -8.19 -3.66
N GLU A 264 14.86 -9.37 -4.08
CA GLU A 264 15.35 -10.42 -3.20
C GLU A 264 16.70 -10.06 -2.53
N ASP A 265 17.59 -9.36 -3.25
CA ASP A 265 18.88 -8.94 -2.70
C ASP A 265 18.71 -7.93 -1.56
N VAL A 266 17.70 -7.03 -1.68
CA VAL A 266 17.34 -6.06 -0.63
C VAL A 266 16.79 -6.79 0.60
N ASP A 267 15.89 -7.76 0.43
CA ASP A 267 15.42 -8.62 1.53
C ASP A 267 16.59 -9.36 2.20
N MET A 268 17.43 -9.98 1.41
CA MET A 268 18.55 -10.75 1.93
C MET A 268 19.58 -9.90 2.69
N ALA A 269 19.71 -8.61 2.34
CA ALA A 269 20.60 -7.71 3.07
C ALA A 269 20.16 -7.50 4.53
N ALA A 270 18.87 -7.37 4.78
CA ALA A 270 18.30 -7.27 6.12
C ALA A 270 18.24 -8.64 6.81
N ARG A 271 17.77 -9.66 6.11
CA ARG A 271 17.57 -11.03 6.62
C ARG A 271 18.83 -11.65 7.18
N ARG A 272 19.96 -11.50 6.47
CA ARG A 272 21.28 -12.02 6.93
C ARG A 272 21.71 -11.43 8.27
N VAL A 273 21.35 -10.18 8.58
CA VAL A 273 21.67 -9.59 9.89
C VAL A 273 20.93 -10.34 10.99
N ILE A 274 19.65 -10.63 10.81
CA ILE A 274 18.82 -11.35 11.76
C ILE A 274 19.28 -12.81 11.90
N GLU A 275 19.65 -13.46 10.77
CA GLU A 275 20.21 -14.82 10.76
C GLU A 275 21.54 -14.89 11.54
N GLN A 276 22.45 -13.95 11.32
CA GLN A 276 23.71 -13.85 12.04
C GLN A 276 23.54 -13.59 13.54
N GLY A 277 22.45 -12.88 13.90
CA GLY A 277 22.02 -12.70 15.30
C GLY A 277 21.38 -13.95 15.92
N GLY A 278 21.26 -15.07 15.17
CA GLY A 278 20.67 -16.33 15.67
C GLY A 278 19.14 -16.37 15.65
N HIS A 279 18.48 -15.43 14.97
CA HIS A 279 17.01 -15.31 14.96
C HIS A 279 16.41 -15.45 13.55
N GLY A 280 17.10 -16.08 12.59
CA GLY A 280 16.65 -16.20 11.20
C GLY A 280 15.28 -16.86 11.03
N ASP A 281 14.95 -17.85 11.87
CA ASP A 281 13.66 -18.54 11.89
C ASP A 281 12.51 -17.70 12.52
N LYS A 282 12.84 -16.53 13.06
CA LYS A 282 11.89 -15.60 13.69
C LYS A 282 11.51 -14.42 12.79
N PHE A 283 12.15 -14.28 11.61
CA PHE A 283 11.75 -13.32 10.57
C PHE A 283 11.08 -14.08 9.42
N THR A 284 9.76 -14.15 9.44
CA THR A 284 8.96 -15.12 8.65
C THR A 284 8.19 -14.49 7.48
N HIS A 285 8.25 -13.17 7.30
CA HIS A 285 7.62 -12.46 6.19
C HIS A 285 8.66 -11.83 5.25
N SER A 286 8.22 -11.25 4.14
CA SER A 286 9.06 -10.46 3.23
C SER A 286 9.52 -9.17 3.92
N LEU A 287 10.63 -8.62 3.46
CA LEU A 287 11.18 -7.37 4.01
C LEU A 287 10.26 -6.17 3.82
N GLY A 288 9.40 -6.19 2.79
CA GLY A 288 8.50 -5.08 2.52
C GLY A 288 7.77 -5.20 1.17
N HIS A 289 7.06 -4.14 0.84
CA HIS A 289 6.21 -4.04 -0.33
C HIS A 289 6.12 -2.60 -0.84
N GLY A 290 5.63 -2.42 -2.06
CA GLY A 290 5.28 -1.11 -2.60
C GLY A 290 4.09 -0.49 -1.86
N VAL A 291 4.08 0.83 -1.78
CA VAL A 291 2.99 1.62 -1.18
C VAL A 291 2.57 2.71 -2.16
N GLY A 292 1.27 2.99 -2.25
CA GLY A 292 0.71 4.02 -3.10
C GLY A 292 -0.78 4.24 -2.84
N LEU A 293 -1.60 4.15 -3.87
CA LEU A 293 -3.06 4.20 -3.74
C LEU A 293 -3.64 2.94 -3.06
N HIS A 294 -2.95 1.81 -3.17
CA HIS A 294 -3.17 0.66 -2.30
C HIS A 294 -2.06 0.59 -1.26
N ILE A 295 -2.39 0.03 -0.09
CA ILE A 295 -1.40 -0.19 0.96
C ILE A 295 -0.34 -1.20 0.50
N HIS A 296 -0.74 -2.26 -0.19
CA HIS A 296 0.16 -3.22 -0.80
C HIS A 296 0.14 -3.06 -2.32
N GLU A 297 1.26 -2.65 -2.89
CA GLU A 297 1.51 -2.55 -4.33
C GLU A 297 2.82 -3.25 -4.71
N ALA A 298 3.05 -3.38 -6.01
CA ALA A 298 4.38 -3.76 -6.52
C ALA A 298 5.41 -2.63 -6.27
N PRO A 299 6.68 -2.99 -6.04
CA PRO A 299 7.23 -4.34 -5.98
C PRO A 299 7.18 -4.94 -4.58
N ARG A 300 7.20 -6.27 -4.46
CA ARG A 300 7.42 -6.96 -3.18
C ARG A 300 8.92 -7.15 -2.95
N LEU A 301 9.41 -6.89 -1.74
CA LEU A 301 10.78 -7.12 -1.31
C LEU A 301 10.90 -8.49 -0.62
N GLY A 302 11.35 -9.51 -1.35
CA GLY A 302 11.48 -10.87 -0.82
C GLY A 302 11.51 -11.90 -1.93
N LYS A 303 11.53 -13.18 -1.52
CA LYS A 303 11.36 -14.30 -2.46
C LYS A 303 9.96 -14.26 -3.05
N SER A 304 9.89 -14.31 -4.36
CA SER A 304 8.63 -14.51 -5.05
C SER A 304 8.47 -15.97 -5.45
N PRO A 305 7.24 -16.51 -5.40
CA PRO A 305 6.90 -17.67 -6.21
C PRO A 305 7.20 -17.37 -7.67
N GLU A 306 7.70 -18.34 -8.45
CA GLU A 306 8.18 -18.19 -9.84
C GLU A 306 7.18 -17.54 -10.82
N GLU A 307 5.92 -17.38 -10.44
CA GLU A 307 4.83 -16.82 -11.25
C GLU A 307 4.47 -15.35 -10.92
N ASP A 308 5.13 -14.74 -9.95
CA ASP A 308 4.77 -13.38 -9.49
C ASP A 308 5.52 -12.33 -10.32
N LEU A 309 4.79 -11.61 -11.17
CA LEU A 309 5.32 -10.55 -12.03
C LEU A 309 5.85 -9.33 -11.24
N ASP A 310 5.62 -9.29 -9.92
CA ASP A 310 5.95 -8.17 -9.05
C ASP A 310 7.37 -8.22 -8.50
N VAL A 311 8.16 -9.23 -8.89
CA VAL A 311 9.58 -9.33 -8.56
C VAL A 311 10.45 -8.88 -9.71
N GLY A 312 11.57 -8.34 -9.34
CA GLY A 312 12.56 -7.87 -10.30
C GLY A 312 13.51 -6.88 -9.64
N ALA A 313 14.00 -5.96 -10.42
CA ALA A 313 14.81 -4.87 -9.89
C ALA A 313 13.92 -3.70 -9.43
N LEU A 314 14.34 -3.03 -8.36
CA LEU A 314 13.79 -1.73 -7.96
C LEU A 314 14.02 -0.70 -9.06
N LYS A 315 13.07 0.22 -9.20
CA LYS A 315 13.16 1.35 -10.14
C LYS A 315 13.28 2.66 -9.35
N ALA A 316 13.95 3.64 -9.91
CA ALA A 316 13.86 4.99 -9.37
C ALA A 316 12.39 5.44 -9.29
N GLN A 317 12.02 6.10 -8.21
CA GLN A 317 10.65 6.51 -7.86
C GLN A 317 9.72 5.35 -7.41
N ASP A 318 10.20 4.12 -7.19
CA ASP A 318 9.47 3.17 -6.38
C ASP A 318 9.38 3.71 -4.94
N VAL A 319 8.22 3.57 -4.29
CA VAL A 319 8.08 3.77 -2.84
C VAL A 319 7.78 2.42 -2.23
N VAL A 320 8.62 2.00 -1.29
CA VAL A 320 8.54 0.66 -0.67
C VAL A 320 8.73 0.76 0.85
N THR A 321 8.16 -0.18 1.59
CA THR A 321 8.43 -0.37 3.01
C THR A 321 9.72 -1.15 3.22
N ILE A 322 10.42 -0.88 4.34
CA ILE A 322 11.54 -1.67 4.85
C ILE A 322 11.21 -1.99 6.31
N GLU A 323 10.71 -3.20 6.57
CA GLU A 323 10.02 -3.58 7.80
C GLU A 323 10.50 -4.91 8.43
N PRO A 324 11.80 -5.13 8.64
CA PRO A 324 12.24 -6.36 9.27
C PRO A 324 11.67 -6.50 10.68
N GLY A 325 11.43 -7.75 11.12
CA GLY A 325 10.94 -8.03 12.45
C GLY A 325 11.48 -9.34 13.02
N VAL A 326 11.51 -9.44 14.35
CA VAL A 326 11.82 -10.65 15.10
C VAL A 326 10.69 -10.92 16.07
N TYR A 327 10.08 -12.11 15.98
CA TYR A 327 8.88 -12.47 16.74
C TYR A 327 9.15 -13.69 17.63
N LEU A 328 9.34 -13.45 18.94
CA LEU A 328 9.63 -14.47 19.95
C LEU A 328 8.30 -14.93 20.58
N ASN A 329 7.67 -15.94 19.98
CA ASN A 329 6.37 -16.45 20.43
C ASN A 329 6.33 -16.69 21.94
N GLY A 330 5.30 -16.14 22.60
CA GLY A 330 5.10 -16.23 24.05
C GLY A 330 5.94 -15.24 24.87
N LYS A 331 6.79 -14.44 24.22
CA LYS A 331 7.58 -13.39 24.86
C LYS A 331 7.20 -12.00 24.34
N PHE A 332 7.68 -11.63 23.14
CA PHE A 332 7.41 -10.36 22.48
C PHE A 332 7.83 -10.40 21.00
N GLY A 333 7.38 -9.43 20.23
CA GLY A 333 7.81 -9.16 18.86
C GLY A 333 8.27 -7.72 18.68
N ILE A 334 9.26 -7.52 17.83
CA ILE A 334 9.79 -6.21 17.46
C ILE A 334 9.79 -6.10 15.94
N ARG A 335 9.19 -5.03 15.41
CA ARG A 335 9.27 -4.59 14.01
C ARG A 335 9.59 -3.10 13.97
N ILE A 336 10.43 -2.72 13.03
CA ILE A 336 10.79 -1.31 12.75
C ILE A 336 10.64 -1.11 11.27
N GLU A 337 9.82 -0.15 10.87
CA GLU A 337 9.44 0.08 9.48
C GLU A 337 9.51 1.54 9.10
N ASP A 338 9.97 1.80 7.89
CA ASP A 338 9.79 3.08 7.19
C ASP A 338 9.45 2.84 5.72
N CYS A 339 8.69 3.78 5.15
CA CYS A 339 8.59 3.95 3.71
C CYS A 339 9.83 4.66 3.18
N VAL A 340 10.39 4.15 2.08
CA VAL A 340 11.54 4.77 1.40
C VAL A 340 11.22 5.04 -0.07
N LEU A 341 11.66 6.19 -0.58
CA LEU A 341 11.62 6.54 -2.00
C LEU A 341 12.94 6.14 -2.64
N VAL A 342 12.89 5.22 -3.58
CA VAL A 342 14.07 4.71 -4.31
C VAL A 342 14.61 5.77 -5.28
N THR A 343 15.92 5.95 -5.29
CA THR A 343 16.64 6.84 -6.20
C THR A 343 17.67 6.07 -7.02
N GLU A 344 18.34 6.72 -7.96
CA GLU A 344 19.39 6.10 -8.79
C GLU A 344 20.58 5.59 -7.96
N GLN A 345 20.90 6.22 -6.83
CA GLN A 345 22.11 5.92 -6.06
C GLN A 345 21.83 5.33 -4.66
N GLY A 346 20.57 5.29 -4.23
CA GLY A 346 20.16 4.84 -2.90
C GLY A 346 18.66 5.01 -2.72
N CYS A 347 18.24 5.37 -1.51
CA CYS A 347 16.86 5.75 -1.24
C CYS A 347 16.79 6.89 -0.21
N GLU A 348 15.67 7.56 -0.16
CA GLU A 348 15.32 8.56 0.83
C GLU A 348 14.30 7.96 1.80
N VAL A 349 14.57 7.99 3.10
CA VAL A 349 13.58 7.64 4.12
C VAL A 349 12.58 8.79 4.21
N LEU A 350 11.30 8.49 4.02
CA LEU A 350 10.25 9.52 3.93
C LEU A 350 9.70 9.93 5.30
N GLY A 351 9.85 9.08 6.33
CA GLY A 351 9.39 9.32 7.69
C GLY A 351 10.47 9.88 8.62
N SER A 352 10.02 10.44 9.74
CA SER A 352 10.88 11.03 10.78
C SER A 352 10.56 10.53 12.20
N ALA A 353 9.62 9.60 12.37
CA ALA A 353 9.29 9.01 13.65
C ALA A 353 10.54 8.38 14.30
N PRO A 354 10.86 8.70 15.57
CA PRO A 354 12.10 8.25 16.20
C PRO A 354 12.18 6.73 16.31
N LYS A 355 13.38 6.18 16.06
CA LYS A 355 13.68 4.75 16.10
C LYS A 355 15.12 4.42 16.53
N ASP A 356 15.94 5.42 16.81
CA ASP A 356 17.39 5.23 17.05
C ASP A 356 17.68 4.34 18.26
N HIS A 357 16.71 4.17 19.15
CA HIS A 357 16.75 3.29 20.30
C HIS A 357 15.34 2.86 20.71
N LEU A 358 15.23 1.79 21.50
CA LEU A 358 13.96 1.36 22.08
C LEU A 358 13.47 2.43 23.08
N LEU A 359 12.40 3.13 22.69
CA LEU A 359 11.80 4.17 23.54
C LEU A 359 11.13 3.55 24.76
N GLU A 360 11.43 4.10 25.95
CA GLU A 360 10.80 3.79 27.23
C GLU A 360 9.72 4.85 27.52
N VAL A 361 8.47 4.43 27.65
CA VAL A 361 7.29 5.29 27.85
C VAL A 361 6.61 5.02 29.18
#